data_6a5c69a02e9b95fb05515ac74d1ccfb8
#
_entry.id   6a5c69a02e9b95fb05515ac74d1ccfb8
#
_cell.length_a   1.000
_cell.length_b   1.000
_cell.length_c   1.000
_cell.angle_alpha   90.00
_cell.angle_beta   90.00
_cell.angle_gamma   90.00
#
_symmetry.space_group_name_H-M   'P 1'
#
loop_
_entity.id
_entity.type
_entity.pdbx_description
1 polymer ?
#
loop_
_entity_poly.entity_id
_entity_poly.type
_entity_poly.pdbx_seq_one_letter_code
_entity_poly.pdbx_strand_id
1 'polypeptide(L)'
;MLMMSMSRDDKLPRSVPKGTLPRIWRFAAAHHRMLYGFLALTTVSAVIAVGVPVLAGRVVDAIVNRTGLSTVIWIAAAIAGLAVADALLGLAERWMSSRIGEGLIYDLRRAVFGHVQAMPVAFFTRTRTGSLVSRLNNDVIGAQRAFTSTLSGLVTNVIQLVLTVAVMITLAWQITLLALVLLPIFILPARRMGRTIAALQRESANLNAAMTGQMTERFSAGGATLVKLFGRPQAEAEEFGDRADRVRAIGVRTAMANRVFMTSLTLVSALAQAMVYGVGGWLAFTGRIEAGTVVSLALLLTRLYGPLTQLANARVDVMSALVSFERVFEVLDLKPSLTERPDATPLPATPLGVRLRDVHFTYPDASTISLASLEEVATLEHTENHEVLHGVDLEVAPGQMLALVGPSGAGKSTIASLVPRLYDVDSGAVEVGRDGAWTDIRDTSFADLRGAIGVVTQDGHLFHDTIAGNLRYAKPEATDAELVTALRRARLGALLADLPDGLRTVVGERGYRLSGGERQRLTIARLLLAAPRVVILDEATAHLDSESEVAVQEALTEALVGRTAIVIAHRLSTIRSADTIAVVEDGRVVEQGSHDVLLARAGRYADLHHTQFAGAA
;
A
#
# COMPACT_ATOMS: atom_id res chain seq x y z
N MET A 1 -8.03 17.77 -23.98
CA MET A 1 -6.64 17.98 -23.57
C MET A 1 -6.24 17.18 -22.32
N LEU A 2 -7.16 16.51 -21.63
CA LEU A 2 -6.93 15.69 -20.43
C LEU A 2 -6.55 14.22 -20.72
N MET A 3 -6.55 13.78 -21.97
CA MET A 3 -6.28 12.39 -22.38
C MET A 3 -4.80 12.07 -22.66
N MET A 4 -3.90 13.04 -22.60
CA MET A 4 -2.48 12.86 -22.94
C MET A 4 -1.53 12.66 -21.75
N SER A 5 -1.97 12.80 -20.50
CA SER A 5 -1.08 12.71 -19.33
C SER A 5 -0.97 11.30 -18.73
N MET A 6 -1.93 10.39 -18.99
CA MET A 6 -1.92 9.04 -18.41
C MET A 6 -1.00 8.02 -19.11
N SER A 7 -0.28 8.38 -20.17
CA SER A 7 0.49 7.39 -20.97
C SER A 7 2.00 7.46 -20.82
N ARG A 8 2.56 8.24 -19.87
CA ARG A 8 4.02 8.45 -19.81
C ARG A 8 4.79 7.55 -18.85
N ASP A 9 4.16 6.93 -17.86
CA ASP A 9 4.91 6.29 -16.75
C ASP A 9 4.84 4.75 -16.66
N ASP A 10 4.20 4.06 -17.60
CA ASP A 10 4.10 2.59 -17.57
C ASP A 10 5.10 1.88 -18.50
N LYS A 11 6.21 2.53 -18.80
CA LYS A 11 7.36 1.83 -19.40
C LYS A 11 8.09 1.14 -18.25
N LEU A 12 8.00 -0.21 -18.21
CA LEU A 12 8.93 -1.01 -17.41
C LEU A 12 10.32 -0.35 -17.53
N PRO A 13 10.96 0.03 -16.43
CA PRO A 13 12.25 0.69 -16.48
C PRO A 13 13.18 -0.15 -17.35
N ARG A 14 13.86 0.47 -18.32
CA ARG A 14 14.75 -0.22 -19.27
C ARG A 14 15.95 -0.84 -18.58
N SER A 15 16.24 -0.44 -17.35
CA SER A 15 17.30 -0.97 -16.50
C SER A 15 16.87 -0.95 -15.04
N VAL A 16 17.18 -2.02 -14.33
CA VAL A 16 17.01 -2.10 -12.87
C VAL A 16 17.97 -1.11 -12.21
N PRO A 17 17.54 -0.29 -11.23
CA PRO A 17 18.44 0.56 -10.47
C PRO A 17 19.59 -0.27 -9.87
N LYS A 18 20.80 0.26 -10.01
CA LYS A 18 21.99 -0.39 -9.43
C LYS A 18 21.84 -0.38 -7.91
N GLY A 19 21.64 -1.55 -7.31
CA GLY A 19 21.50 -1.71 -5.85
C GLY A 19 20.23 -2.43 -5.37
N THR A 20 19.22 -2.61 -6.21
CA THR A 20 17.97 -3.29 -5.81
C THR A 20 18.21 -4.76 -5.42
N LEU A 21 19.01 -5.51 -6.19
CA LEU A 21 19.32 -6.92 -5.90
C LEU A 21 20.04 -7.14 -4.55
N PRO A 22 21.13 -6.42 -4.21
CA PRO A 22 21.76 -6.53 -2.90
C PRO A 22 20.81 -6.18 -1.74
N ARG A 23 19.90 -5.25 -1.96
CA ARG A 23 18.91 -4.86 -0.97
C ARG A 23 17.87 -5.94 -0.73
N ILE A 24 17.35 -6.54 -1.81
CA ILE A 24 16.45 -7.70 -1.75
C ILE A 24 17.13 -8.84 -0.99
N TRP A 25 18.40 -9.14 -1.32
CA TRP A 25 19.17 -10.20 -0.65
C TRP A 25 19.33 -9.93 0.85
N ARG A 26 19.63 -8.70 1.24
CA ARG A 26 19.73 -8.29 2.65
C ARG A 26 18.39 -8.41 3.36
N PHE A 27 17.29 -8.02 2.71
CA PHE A 27 15.95 -8.13 3.27
C PHE A 27 15.54 -9.60 3.50
N ALA A 28 15.92 -10.49 2.58
CA ALA A 28 15.69 -11.93 2.69
C ALA A 28 16.64 -12.66 3.66
N ALA A 29 17.49 -11.94 4.40
CA ALA A 29 18.54 -12.55 5.24
C ALA A 29 18.00 -13.55 6.27
N ALA A 30 16.84 -13.29 6.86
CA ALA A 30 16.17 -14.20 7.80
C ALA A 30 15.81 -15.57 7.18
N HIS A 31 15.68 -15.63 5.86
CA HIS A 31 15.26 -16.82 5.12
C HIS A 31 16.41 -17.54 4.39
N HIS A 32 17.66 -17.06 4.48
CA HIS A 32 18.80 -17.62 3.72
C HIS A 32 19.02 -19.11 3.99
N ARG A 33 18.91 -19.57 5.25
CA ARG A 33 19.08 -21.01 5.58
C ARG A 33 18.07 -21.88 4.84
N MET A 34 16.82 -21.44 4.77
CA MET A 34 15.78 -22.13 4.02
C MET A 34 16.03 -22.08 2.50
N LEU A 35 16.54 -20.95 2.00
CA LEU A 35 16.87 -20.78 0.60
C LEU A 35 17.97 -21.75 0.16
N TYR A 36 19.04 -21.92 0.96
CA TYR A 36 20.08 -22.91 0.68
C TYR A 36 19.55 -24.34 0.74
N GLY A 37 18.69 -24.66 1.71
CA GLY A 37 18.02 -25.96 1.77
C GLY A 37 17.14 -26.22 0.56
N PHE A 38 16.39 -25.22 0.10
CA PHE A 38 15.61 -25.29 -1.11
C PHE A 38 16.48 -25.56 -2.34
N LEU A 39 17.61 -24.85 -2.51
CA LEU A 39 18.55 -25.07 -3.61
C LEU A 39 19.13 -26.49 -3.60
N ALA A 40 19.50 -26.99 -2.44
CA ALA A 40 19.99 -28.36 -2.32
C ALA A 40 18.92 -29.38 -2.73
N LEU A 41 17.69 -29.20 -2.23
CA LEU A 41 16.56 -30.08 -2.56
C LEU A 41 16.27 -30.09 -4.07
N THR A 42 16.19 -28.91 -4.67
CA THR A 42 15.96 -28.72 -6.11
C THR A 42 17.07 -29.40 -6.96
N THR A 43 18.32 -29.32 -6.49
CA THR A 43 19.43 -30.00 -7.19
C THR A 43 19.27 -31.52 -7.15
N VAL A 44 18.89 -32.07 -6.00
CA VAL A 44 18.63 -33.52 -5.85
C VAL A 44 17.45 -33.95 -6.72
N SER A 45 16.35 -33.21 -6.71
CA SER A 45 15.19 -33.48 -7.57
C SER A 45 15.55 -33.44 -9.07
N ALA A 46 16.37 -32.47 -9.50
CA ALA A 46 16.84 -32.38 -10.86
C ALA A 46 17.71 -33.59 -11.27
N VAL A 47 18.55 -34.09 -10.37
CA VAL A 47 19.34 -35.34 -10.63
C VAL A 47 18.41 -36.53 -10.80
N ILE A 48 17.42 -36.71 -9.93
CA ILE A 48 16.42 -37.77 -10.03
C ILE A 48 15.63 -37.65 -11.35
N ALA A 49 15.20 -36.44 -11.67
CA ALA A 49 14.45 -36.17 -12.90
C ALA A 49 15.21 -36.58 -14.18
N VAL A 50 16.54 -36.45 -14.19
CA VAL A 50 17.40 -36.88 -15.29
C VAL A 50 17.72 -38.39 -15.19
N GLY A 51 17.82 -38.94 -14.02
CA GLY A 51 18.14 -40.36 -13.78
C GLY A 51 17.06 -41.32 -14.27
N VAL A 52 15.79 -40.98 -14.09
CA VAL A 52 14.66 -41.82 -14.52
C VAL A 52 14.67 -42.14 -16.03
N PRO A 53 14.82 -41.18 -16.96
CA PRO A 53 14.99 -41.46 -18.39
C PRO A 53 16.18 -42.38 -18.74
N VAL A 54 17.31 -42.19 -18.05
CA VAL A 54 18.51 -43.03 -18.25
C VAL A 54 18.25 -44.47 -17.82
N LEU A 55 17.62 -44.66 -16.67
CA LEU A 55 17.23 -46.00 -16.21
C LEU A 55 16.20 -46.65 -17.11
N ALA A 56 15.26 -45.90 -17.66
CA ALA A 56 14.29 -46.41 -18.61
C ALA A 56 14.98 -46.97 -19.90
N GLY A 57 16.02 -46.25 -20.39
CA GLY A 57 16.84 -46.79 -21.47
C GLY A 57 17.58 -48.07 -21.08
N ARG A 58 18.16 -48.14 -19.87
CA ARG A 58 18.82 -49.37 -19.38
C ARG A 58 17.87 -50.56 -19.28
N VAL A 59 16.59 -50.34 -18.98
CA VAL A 59 15.56 -51.40 -19.04
C VAL A 59 15.45 -51.94 -20.47
N VAL A 60 15.42 -51.08 -21.47
CA VAL A 60 15.34 -51.49 -22.88
C VAL A 60 16.58 -52.29 -23.28
N ASP A 61 17.77 -51.82 -22.91
CA ASP A 61 19.02 -52.53 -23.21
C ASP A 61 19.06 -53.91 -22.50
N ALA A 62 18.59 -53.99 -21.25
CA ALA A 62 18.48 -55.26 -20.54
C ALA A 62 17.53 -56.27 -21.21
N ILE A 63 16.44 -55.78 -21.81
CA ILE A 63 15.48 -56.58 -22.55
C ILE A 63 16.08 -57.06 -23.90
N VAL A 64 16.69 -56.15 -24.65
CA VAL A 64 17.30 -56.43 -25.97
C VAL A 64 18.46 -57.40 -25.83
N ASN A 65 19.33 -57.16 -24.84
CA ASN A 65 20.52 -58.01 -24.59
C ASN A 65 20.22 -59.27 -23.77
N ARG A 66 18.96 -59.51 -23.36
CA ARG A 66 18.51 -60.68 -22.58
C ARG A 66 19.33 -60.90 -21.30
N THR A 67 19.70 -59.86 -20.58
CA THR A 67 20.56 -59.90 -19.37
C THR A 67 19.90 -60.58 -18.14
N GLY A 68 18.61 -60.88 -18.23
CA GLY A 68 17.86 -61.58 -17.18
C GLY A 68 16.68 -60.77 -16.62
N LEU A 69 15.61 -61.47 -16.26
CA LEU A 69 14.38 -60.87 -15.75
C LEU A 69 14.59 -60.11 -14.42
N SER A 70 15.50 -60.63 -13.58
CA SER A 70 15.83 -59.98 -12.30
C SER A 70 16.40 -58.58 -12.47
N THR A 71 17.25 -58.36 -13.46
CA THR A 71 17.81 -57.01 -13.76
C THR A 71 16.71 -56.02 -14.14
N VAL A 72 15.78 -56.44 -14.98
CA VAL A 72 14.65 -55.62 -15.43
C VAL A 72 13.77 -55.25 -14.23
N ILE A 73 13.49 -56.23 -13.33
CA ILE A 73 12.67 -55.99 -12.12
C ILE A 73 13.36 -55.01 -11.17
N TRP A 74 14.67 -55.17 -10.93
CA TRP A 74 15.41 -54.25 -10.05
C TRP A 74 15.48 -52.83 -10.60
N ILE A 75 15.71 -52.64 -11.90
CA ILE A 75 15.71 -51.31 -12.51
C ILE A 75 14.29 -50.69 -12.45
N ALA A 76 13.25 -51.49 -12.73
CA ALA A 76 11.87 -51.02 -12.62
C ALA A 76 11.52 -50.60 -11.19
N ALA A 77 11.94 -51.38 -10.17
CA ALA A 77 11.78 -51.03 -8.77
C ALA A 77 12.56 -49.77 -8.40
N ALA A 78 13.77 -49.59 -8.93
CA ALA A 78 14.54 -48.35 -8.75
C ALA A 78 13.83 -47.12 -9.36
N ILE A 79 13.27 -47.22 -10.56
CA ILE A 79 12.47 -46.17 -11.21
C ILE A 79 11.27 -45.83 -10.32
N ALA A 80 10.52 -46.83 -9.83
CA ALA A 80 9.39 -46.59 -8.92
C ALA A 80 9.82 -45.91 -7.61
N GLY A 81 10.92 -46.35 -7.01
CA GLY A 81 11.50 -45.73 -5.83
C GLY A 81 11.91 -44.27 -6.06
N LEU A 82 12.58 -44.00 -7.20
CA LEU A 82 12.94 -42.62 -7.57
C LEU A 82 11.70 -41.75 -7.86
N ALA A 83 10.65 -42.30 -8.44
CA ALA A 83 9.41 -41.56 -8.69
C ALA A 83 8.72 -41.17 -7.36
N VAL A 84 8.70 -42.08 -6.38
CA VAL A 84 8.20 -41.77 -5.02
C VAL A 84 9.08 -40.70 -4.34
N ALA A 85 10.39 -40.84 -4.45
CA ALA A 85 11.34 -39.86 -3.91
C ALA A 85 11.15 -38.48 -4.54
N ASP A 86 11.01 -38.38 -5.88
CA ASP A 86 10.77 -37.14 -6.60
C ASP A 86 9.45 -36.48 -6.17
N ALA A 87 8.39 -37.26 -5.97
CA ALA A 87 7.12 -36.75 -5.49
C ALA A 87 7.24 -36.16 -4.07
N LEU A 88 7.94 -36.85 -3.16
CA LEU A 88 8.19 -36.36 -1.79
C LEU A 88 9.06 -35.10 -1.79
N LEU A 89 10.13 -35.09 -2.60
CA LEU A 89 11.00 -33.92 -2.75
C LEU A 89 10.22 -32.72 -3.31
N GLY A 90 9.37 -32.93 -4.33
CA GLY A 90 8.53 -31.89 -4.90
C GLY A 90 7.55 -31.29 -3.87
N LEU A 91 6.99 -32.11 -2.97
CA LEU A 91 6.18 -31.63 -1.85
C LEU A 91 7.02 -30.80 -0.87
N ALA A 92 8.22 -31.27 -0.53
CA ALA A 92 9.14 -30.55 0.36
C ALA A 92 9.61 -29.22 -0.27
N GLU A 93 9.94 -29.20 -1.56
CA GLU A 93 10.29 -28.00 -2.31
C GLU A 93 9.14 -26.99 -2.30
N ARG A 94 7.92 -27.45 -2.56
CA ARG A 94 6.74 -26.60 -2.55
C ARG A 94 6.48 -25.99 -1.18
N TRP A 95 6.61 -26.81 -0.13
CA TRP A 95 6.47 -26.34 1.26
C TRP A 95 7.52 -25.29 1.62
N MET A 96 8.79 -25.53 1.30
CA MET A 96 9.88 -24.59 1.57
C MET A 96 9.69 -23.28 0.78
N SER A 97 9.41 -23.36 -0.51
CA SER A 97 9.16 -22.20 -1.36
C SER A 97 7.99 -21.36 -0.86
N SER A 98 6.88 -22.01 -0.45
CA SER A 98 5.73 -21.32 0.11
C SER A 98 6.06 -20.65 1.44
N ARG A 99 6.79 -21.33 2.33
CA ARG A 99 7.18 -20.78 3.64
C ARG A 99 8.14 -19.59 3.52
N ILE A 100 9.07 -19.63 2.56
CA ILE A 100 9.95 -18.49 2.27
C ILE A 100 9.10 -17.30 1.76
N GLY A 101 8.21 -17.54 0.81
CA GLY A 101 7.40 -16.49 0.21
C GLY A 101 6.40 -15.85 1.18
N GLU A 102 5.69 -16.67 1.96
CA GLU A 102 4.74 -16.15 2.97
C GLU A 102 5.47 -15.43 4.12
N GLY A 103 6.66 -15.93 4.52
CA GLY A 103 7.50 -15.24 5.49
C GLY A 103 7.94 -13.87 4.99
N LEU A 104 8.37 -13.77 3.75
CA LEU A 104 8.78 -12.50 3.13
C LEU A 104 7.61 -11.51 3.02
N ILE A 105 6.40 -11.98 2.66
CA ILE A 105 5.18 -11.15 2.66
C ILE A 105 4.92 -10.57 4.04
N TYR A 106 4.97 -11.42 5.06
CA TYR A 106 4.76 -10.99 6.44
C TYR A 106 5.75 -9.88 6.83
N ASP A 107 7.03 -10.09 6.55
CA ASP A 107 8.09 -9.12 6.89
C ASP A 107 7.91 -7.80 6.12
N LEU A 108 7.61 -7.86 4.81
CA LEU A 108 7.36 -6.68 3.98
C LEU A 108 6.12 -5.91 4.44
N ARG A 109 5.02 -6.61 4.68
CA ARG A 109 3.77 -5.96 5.13
C ARG A 109 3.97 -5.27 6.47
N ARG A 110 4.63 -5.94 7.41
CA ARG A 110 4.93 -5.38 8.73
C ARG A 110 5.84 -4.15 8.61
N ALA A 111 6.90 -4.24 7.81
CA ALA A 111 7.84 -3.14 7.61
C ALA A 111 7.16 -1.93 6.96
N VAL A 112 6.41 -2.13 5.85
CA VAL A 112 5.75 -1.03 5.14
C VAL A 112 4.62 -0.43 5.98
N PHE A 113 3.80 -1.26 6.63
CA PHE A 113 2.71 -0.76 7.48
C PHE A 113 3.24 0.07 8.65
N GLY A 114 4.26 -0.43 9.37
CA GLY A 114 4.88 0.31 10.46
C GLY A 114 5.55 1.60 10.00
N HIS A 115 6.20 1.58 8.84
CA HIS A 115 6.83 2.77 8.26
C HIS A 115 5.80 3.82 7.84
N VAL A 116 4.73 3.41 7.16
CA VAL A 116 3.63 4.31 6.76
C VAL A 116 2.95 4.93 7.98
N GLN A 117 2.74 4.17 9.07
CA GLN A 117 2.18 4.75 10.31
C GLN A 117 3.08 5.80 10.97
N ALA A 118 4.39 5.74 10.73
CA ALA A 118 5.33 6.75 11.24
C ALA A 118 5.38 8.02 10.37
N MET A 119 4.73 8.03 9.19
CA MET A 119 4.69 9.20 8.32
C MET A 119 3.85 10.33 8.93
N PRO A 120 4.24 11.60 8.71
CA PRO A 120 3.49 12.76 9.17
C PRO A 120 2.15 12.90 8.43
N VAL A 121 1.23 13.66 9.01
CA VAL A 121 -0.09 13.93 8.42
C VAL A 121 0.03 14.53 7.01
N ALA A 122 1.05 15.35 6.77
CA ALA A 122 1.36 15.92 5.45
C ALA A 122 1.47 14.87 4.33
N PHE A 123 1.98 13.68 4.62
CA PHE A 123 2.03 12.57 3.66
C PHE A 123 0.63 12.11 3.26
N PHE A 124 -0.27 11.95 4.24
CA PHE A 124 -1.63 11.42 4.00
C PHE A 124 -2.56 12.43 3.32
N THR A 125 -2.34 13.72 3.50
CA THR A 125 -3.16 14.76 2.84
C THR A 125 -2.94 14.81 1.32
N ARG A 126 -1.77 14.39 0.84
CA ARG A 126 -1.40 14.37 -0.58
C ARG A 126 -1.49 12.99 -1.22
N THR A 127 -1.36 11.93 -0.42
CA THR A 127 -1.31 10.56 -0.91
C THR A 127 -2.71 9.99 -1.12
N ARG A 128 -2.98 9.46 -2.31
CA ARG A 128 -4.21 8.69 -2.55
C ARG A 128 -4.21 7.42 -1.70
N THR A 129 -5.18 7.30 -0.81
CA THR A 129 -5.37 6.09 0.02
C THR A 129 -5.44 4.82 -0.82
N GLY A 130 -6.15 4.85 -1.96
CA GLY A 130 -6.25 3.71 -2.87
C GLY A 130 -4.91 3.28 -3.48
N SER A 131 -4.05 4.24 -3.85
CA SER A 131 -2.69 3.96 -4.36
C SER A 131 -1.81 3.34 -3.29
N LEU A 132 -1.89 3.83 -2.06
CA LEU A 132 -1.14 3.31 -0.91
C LEU A 132 -1.59 1.88 -0.56
N VAL A 133 -2.90 1.63 -0.49
CA VAL A 133 -3.45 0.28 -0.24
C VAL A 133 -3.08 -0.68 -1.37
N SER A 134 -3.12 -0.23 -2.62
CA SER A 134 -2.68 -1.03 -3.77
C SER A 134 -1.21 -1.43 -3.66
N ARG A 135 -0.32 -0.51 -3.23
CA ARG A 135 1.10 -0.83 -2.98
C ARG A 135 1.28 -1.84 -1.86
N LEU A 136 0.60 -1.64 -0.74
CA LEU A 136 0.64 -2.56 0.41
C LEU A 136 0.17 -3.97 0.06
N ASN A 137 -0.76 -4.11 -0.87
CA ASN A 137 -1.29 -5.41 -1.28
C ASN A 137 -0.62 -5.94 -2.55
N ASN A 138 -0.76 -5.26 -3.68
CA ASN A 138 -0.40 -5.81 -4.98
C ASN A 138 1.11 -5.86 -5.21
N ASP A 139 1.86 -4.82 -4.82
CA ASP A 139 3.31 -4.78 -5.03
C ASP A 139 4.01 -5.71 -4.03
N VAL A 140 3.50 -5.86 -2.80
CA VAL A 140 4.03 -6.85 -1.84
C VAL A 140 3.78 -8.28 -2.34
N ILE A 141 2.59 -8.58 -2.90
CA ILE A 141 2.29 -9.87 -3.54
C ILE A 141 3.18 -10.08 -4.78
N GLY A 142 3.42 -9.03 -5.57
CA GLY A 142 4.36 -9.06 -6.70
C GLY A 142 5.77 -9.42 -6.27
N ALA A 143 6.25 -8.81 -5.20
CA ALA A 143 7.54 -9.11 -4.59
C ALA A 143 7.63 -10.55 -4.05
N GLN A 144 6.56 -11.09 -3.46
CA GLN A 144 6.48 -12.50 -3.05
C GLN A 144 6.67 -13.45 -4.23
N ARG A 145 5.95 -13.20 -5.34
CA ARG A 145 6.05 -14.04 -6.55
C ARG A 145 7.47 -14.13 -7.07
N ALA A 146 8.28 -13.09 -6.85
CA ALA A 146 9.70 -13.10 -7.19
C ALA A 146 10.45 -14.28 -6.55
N PHE A 147 10.18 -14.58 -5.31
CA PHE A 147 10.86 -15.66 -4.57
C PHE A 147 10.18 -17.02 -4.78
N THR A 148 8.85 -17.06 -4.73
CA THR A 148 8.11 -18.33 -4.75
C THR A 148 8.05 -18.99 -6.12
N SER A 149 7.98 -18.21 -7.18
CA SER A 149 7.85 -18.74 -8.55
C SER A 149 8.99 -18.33 -9.47
N THR A 150 9.37 -17.04 -9.48
CA THR A 150 10.35 -16.55 -10.45
C THR A 150 11.76 -17.04 -10.14
N LEU A 151 12.27 -16.77 -8.94
CA LEU A 151 13.63 -17.16 -8.55
C LEU A 151 13.76 -18.69 -8.43
N SER A 152 12.82 -19.34 -7.74
CA SER A 152 12.81 -20.80 -7.60
C SER A 152 12.68 -21.48 -8.95
N GLY A 153 11.74 -21.05 -9.80
CA GLY A 153 11.56 -21.58 -11.14
C GLY A 153 12.78 -21.35 -12.04
N LEU A 154 13.40 -20.17 -11.98
CA LEU A 154 14.61 -19.88 -12.74
C LEU A 154 15.76 -20.82 -12.36
N VAL A 155 16.03 -20.97 -11.06
CA VAL A 155 17.10 -21.83 -10.55
C VAL A 155 16.82 -23.29 -10.91
N THR A 156 15.63 -23.80 -10.65
CA THR A 156 15.22 -25.17 -10.99
C THR A 156 15.40 -25.45 -12.47
N ASN A 157 14.90 -24.55 -13.34
CA ASN A 157 14.97 -24.73 -14.78
C ASN A 157 16.41 -24.66 -15.31
N VAL A 158 17.27 -23.80 -14.76
CA VAL A 158 18.69 -23.73 -15.13
C VAL A 158 19.41 -25.01 -14.74
N ILE A 159 19.26 -25.49 -13.50
CA ILE A 159 19.89 -26.73 -13.02
C ILE A 159 19.41 -27.91 -13.85
N GLN A 160 18.10 -28.06 -14.07
CA GLN A 160 17.53 -29.14 -14.85
C GLN A 160 18.01 -29.11 -16.29
N LEU A 161 18.06 -27.92 -16.93
CA LEU A 161 18.55 -27.76 -18.31
C LEU A 161 20.01 -28.18 -18.45
N VAL A 162 20.87 -27.66 -17.54
CA VAL A 162 22.30 -27.95 -17.56
C VAL A 162 22.56 -29.46 -17.37
N LEU A 163 21.91 -30.09 -16.37
CA LEU A 163 22.06 -31.51 -16.08
C LEU A 163 21.53 -32.37 -17.25
N THR A 164 20.36 -32.03 -17.79
CA THR A 164 19.77 -32.76 -18.92
C THR A 164 20.69 -32.73 -20.16
N VAL A 165 21.17 -31.52 -20.52
CA VAL A 165 22.10 -31.38 -21.68
C VAL A 165 23.42 -32.08 -21.41
N ALA A 166 24.00 -31.99 -20.22
CA ALA A 166 25.23 -32.66 -19.86
C ALA A 166 25.09 -34.19 -20.03
N VAL A 167 24.02 -34.80 -19.51
CA VAL A 167 23.77 -36.24 -19.63
C VAL A 167 23.48 -36.64 -21.11
N MET A 168 22.73 -35.83 -21.83
CA MET A 168 22.50 -36.11 -23.28
C MET A 168 23.81 -36.10 -24.07
N ILE A 169 24.74 -35.20 -23.78
CA ILE A 169 26.08 -35.16 -24.43
C ILE A 169 26.87 -36.43 -24.12
N THR A 170 26.85 -36.92 -22.87
CA THR A 170 27.56 -38.14 -22.50
C THR A 170 26.97 -39.41 -23.14
N LEU A 171 25.65 -39.41 -23.38
CA LEU A 171 24.96 -40.54 -24.01
C LEU A 171 25.20 -40.59 -25.55
N ALA A 172 24.99 -39.46 -26.24
CA ALA A 172 25.26 -39.34 -27.69
C ALA A 172 25.40 -37.87 -28.09
N TRP A 173 26.65 -37.38 -28.16
CA TRP A 173 26.92 -35.98 -28.46
C TRP A 173 26.43 -35.53 -29.84
N GLN A 174 26.45 -36.43 -30.82
CA GLN A 174 26.02 -36.14 -32.21
C GLN A 174 24.52 -35.79 -32.27
N ILE A 175 23.68 -36.60 -31.59
CA ILE A 175 22.22 -36.40 -31.54
C ILE A 175 21.91 -35.16 -30.70
N THR A 176 22.63 -34.94 -29.61
CA THR A 176 22.47 -33.78 -28.75
C THR A 176 22.80 -32.50 -29.49
N LEU A 177 23.90 -32.46 -30.24
CA LEU A 177 24.27 -31.31 -31.06
C LEU A 177 23.19 -30.99 -32.10
N LEU A 178 22.68 -32.02 -32.79
CA LEU A 178 21.63 -31.88 -33.78
C LEU A 178 20.32 -31.36 -33.15
N ALA A 179 19.94 -31.83 -31.97
CA ALA A 179 18.80 -31.32 -31.21
C ALA A 179 18.99 -29.86 -30.77
N LEU A 180 20.22 -29.48 -30.39
CA LEU A 180 20.56 -28.10 -30.02
C LEU A 180 20.51 -27.13 -31.22
N VAL A 181 20.80 -27.59 -32.44
CA VAL A 181 20.67 -26.79 -33.67
C VAL A 181 19.21 -26.43 -33.97
N LEU A 182 18.24 -27.19 -33.46
CA LEU A 182 16.82 -26.86 -33.56
C LEU A 182 16.39 -25.77 -32.57
N LEU A 183 17.19 -25.49 -31.52
CA LEU A 183 16.88 -24.47 -30.50
C LEU A 183 16.66 -23.07 -31.07
N PRO A 184 17.48 -22.52 -31.98
CA PRO A 184 17.23 -21.20 -32.56
C PRO A 184 15.90 -21.11 -33.31
N ILE A 185 15.49 -22.20 -33.99
CA ILE A 185 14.19 -22.30 -34.67
C ILE A 185 13.05 -22.18 -33.69
N PHE A 186 13.26 -22.58 -32.44
CA PHE A 186 12.33 -22.47 -31.35
C PHE A 186 12.32 -21.06 -30.69
N ILE A 187 13.51 -20.50 -30.41
CA ILE A 187 13.64 -19.26 -29.64
C ILE A 187 13.19 -18.02 -30.44
N LEU A 188 13.42 -17.99 -31.77
CA LEU A 188 13.09 -16.82 -32.57
C LEU A 188 11.58 -16.53 -32.66
N PRO A 189 10.70 -17.51 -32.99
CA PRO A 189 9.25 -17.34 -32.96
C PRO A 189 8.75 -17.05 -31.54
N ALA A 190 9.30 -17.70 -30.51
CA ALA A 190 8.94 -17.49 -29.11
C ALA A 190 9.14 -16.03 -28.68
N ARG A 191 10.28 -15.42 -28.99
CA ARG A 191 10.57 -14.03 -28.70
C ARG A 191 9.63 -13.05 -29.40
N ARG A 192 9.28 -13.32 -30.67
CA ARG A 192 8.38 -12.46 -31.45
C ARG A 192 6.95 -12.53 -30.89
N MET A 193 6.48 -13.76 -30.64
CA MET A 193 5.14 -13.99 -30.09
C MET A 193 5.00 -13.43 -28.66
N GLY A 194 6.00 -13.59 -27.81
CA GLY A 194 6.01 -13.03 -26.46
C GLY A 194 5.87 -11.51 -26.45
N ARG A 195 6.52 -10.79 -27.39
CA ARG A 195 6.34 -9.34 -27.54
C ARG A 195 4.91 -8.96 -27.94
N THR A 196 4.32 -9.71 -28.88
CA THR A 196 2.94 -9.49 -29.33
C THR A 196 1.95 -9.72 -28.20
N ILE A 197 2.08 -10.83 -27.46
CA ILE A 197 1.23 -11.15 -26.30
C ILE A 197 1.37 -10.05 -25.23
N ALA A 198 2.59 -9.62 -24.92
CA ALA A 198 2.83 -8.56 -23.95
C ALA A 198 2.20 -7.21 -24.35
N ALA A 199 2.23 -6.87 -25.65
CA ALA A 199 1.55 -5.66 -26.15
C ALA A 199 0.03 -5.75 -26.01
N LEU A 200 -0.56 -6.89 -26.39
CA LEU A 200 -2.00 -7.13 -26.23
C LEU A 200 -2.45 -7.10 -24.77
N GLN A 201 -1.66 -7.69 -23.87
CA GLN A 201 -1.96 -7.67 -22.42
C GLN A 201 -1.92 -6.26 -21.85
N ARG A 202 -0.96 -5.41 -22.27
CA ARG A 202 -0.91 -4.00 -21.85
C ARG A 202 -2.12 -3.22 -22.34
N GLU A 203 -2.51 -3.39 -23.62
CA GLU A 203 -3.70 -2.73 -24.16
C GLU A 203 -4.95 -3.15 -23.39
N SER A 204 -5.11 -4.45 -23.10
CA SER A 204 -6.21 -4.98 -22.29
C SER A 204 -6.21 -4.40 -20.87
N ALA A 205 -5.04 -4.31 -20.22
CA ALA A 205 -4.89 -3.75 -18.88
C ALA A 205 -5.32 -2.27 -18.85
N ASN A 206 -4.90 -1.47 -19.84
CA ASN A 206 -5.27 -0.05 -19.93
C ASN A 206 -6.79 0.14 -20.14
N LEU A 207 -7.41 -0.68 -20.99
CA LEU A 207 -8.86 -0.64 -21.20
C LEU A 207 -9.63 -1.06 -19.94
N ASN A 208 -9.19 -2.11 -19.26
CA ASN A 208 -9.79 -2.54 -18.00
C ASN A 208 -9.64 -1.48 -16.90
N ALA A 209 -8.49 -0.80 -16.82
CA ALA A 209 -8.29 0.31 -15.89
C ALA A 209 -9.26 1.48 -16.19
N ALA A 210 -9.43 1.83 -17.47
CA ALA A 210 -10.39 2.86 -17.89
C ALA A 210 -11.84 2.48 -17.56
N MET A 211 -12.23 1.22 -17.78
CA MET A 211 -13.56 0.72 -17.42
C MET A 211 -13.77 0.73 -15.90
N THR A 212 -12.78 0.30 -15.12
CA THR A 212 -12.84 0.34 -13.65
C THR A 212 -12.97 1.77 -13.14
N GLY A 213 -12.22 2.71 -13.72
CA GLY A 213 -12.32 4.14 -13.41
C GLY A 213 -13.73 4.66 -13.66
N GLN A 214 -14.29 4.37 -14.83
CA GLN A 214 -15.67 4.76 -15.19
C GLN A 214 -16.68 4.17 -14.19
N MET A 215 -16.59 2.88 -13.87
CA MET A 215 -17.48 2.24 -12.87
C MET A 215 -17.36 2.90 -11.50
N THR A 216 -16.14 3.12 -11.02
CA THR A 216 -15.91 3.74 -9.71
C THR A 216 -16.50 5.14 -9.62
N GLU A 217 -16.36 5.94 -10.68
CA GLU A 217 -16.90 7.28 -10.76
C GLU A 217 -18.43 7.27 -10.84
N ARG A 218 -19.01 6.47 -11.76
CA ARG A 218 -20.46 6.41 -11.99
C ARG A 218 -21.24 5.73 -10.86
N PHE A 219 -20.65 4.76 -10.15
CA PHE A 219 -21.32 4.02 -9.09
C PHE A 219 -21.08 4.63 -7.70
N SER A 220 -20.31 5.72 -7.59
CA SER A 220 -20.27 6.53 -6.38
C SER A 220 -21.63 7.19 -6.14
N ALA A 221 -22.00 7.50 -4.90
CA ALA A 221 -23.28 8.12 -4.58
C ALA A 221 -23.51 9.43 -5.37
N GLY A 222 -22.49 10.30 -5.46
CA GLY A 222 -22.53 11.53 -6.24
C GLY A 222 -22.62 11.28 -7.75
N GLY A 223 -21.80 10.36 -8.28
CA GLY A 223 -21.82 9.99 -9.69
C GLY A 223 -23.14 9.37 -10.12
N ALA A 224 -23.69 8.45 -9.31
CA ALA A 224 -24.99 7.84 -9.57
C ALA A 224 -26.12 8.88 -9.58
N THR A 225 -26.07 9.86 -8.66
CA THR A 225 -27.03 10.98 -8.65
C THR A 225 -26.94 11.80 -9.92
N LEU A 226 -25.73 12.17 -10.37
CA LEU A 226 -25.54 12.93 -11.61
C LEU A 226 -26.03 12.14 -12.84
N VAL A 227 -25.69 10.85 -12.93
CA VAL A 227 -26.16 9.98 -14.04
C VAL A 227 -27.69 9.87 -14.04
N LYS A 228 -28.34 9.81 -12.87
CA LYS A 228 -29.82 9.75 -12.79
C LYS A 228 -30.48 11.06 -13.13
N LEU A 229 -29.88 12.20 -12.76
CA LEU A 229 -30.46 13.53 -13.00
C LEU A 229 -30.18 14.06 -14.42
N PHE A 230 -28.97 13.84 -14.94
CA PHE A 230 -28.48 14.47 -16.16
C PHE A 230 -27.95 13.50 -17.21
N GLY A 231 -27.71 12.23 -16.81
CA GLY A 231 -27.10 11.23 -17.68
C GLY A 231 -28.08 10.66 -18.72
N ARG A 232 -27.48 10.06 -19.74
CA ARG A 232 -28.19 9.28 -20.78
C ARG A 232 -27.78 7.81 -20.60
N PRO A 233 -28.56 6.98 -19.89
CA PRO A 233 -28.19 5.60 -19.55
C PRO A 233 -27.79 4.74 -20.76
N GLN A 234 -28.43 4.93 -21.91
CA GLN A 234 -28.09 4.20 -23.13
C GLN A 234 -26.70 4.58 -23.67
N ALA A 235 -26.40 5.89 -23.73
CA ALA A 235 -25.08 6.36 -24.19
C ALA A 235 -23.95 5.91 -23.25
N GLU A 236 -24.17 5.92 -21.94
CA GLU A 236 -23.22 5.40 -20.95
C GLU A 236 -22.98 3.88 -21.13
N ALA A 237 -24.07 3.12 -21.39
CA ALA A 237 -23.99 1.69 -21.63
C ALA A 237 -23.29 1.35 -22.95
N GLU A 238 -23.52 2.13 -24.01
CA GLU A 238 -22.85 2.00 -25.30
C GLU A 238 -21.35 2.29 -25.18
N GLU A 239 -20.96 3.40 -24.53
CA GLU A 239 -19.55 3.75 -24.33
C GLU A 239 -18.80 2.65 -23.54
N PHE A 240 -19.43 2.13 -22.47
CA PHE A 240 -18.88 1.02 -21.72
C PHE A 240 -18.81 -0.27 -22.56
N GLY A 241 -19.88 -0.54 -23.34
CA GLY A 241 -19.99 -1.68 -24.25
C GLY A 241 -18.88 -1.71 -25.29
N ASP A 242 -18.57 -0.56 -25.91
CA ASP A 242 -17.49 -0.43 -26.90
C ASP A 242 -16.12 -0.77 -26.31
N ARG A 243 -15.86 -0.31 -25.09
CA ARG A 243 -14.60 -0.66 -24.38
C ARG A 243 -14.55 -2.15 -24.06
N ALA A 244 -15.66 -2.71 -23.56
CA ALA A 244 -15.77 -4.13 -23.25
C ALA A 244 -15.59 -5.01 -24.51
N ASP A 245 -16.15 -4.58 -25.65
CA ASP A 245 -15.97 -5.29 -26.93
C ASP A 245 -14.52 -5.29 -27.40
N ARG A 246 -13.82 -4.18 -27.24
CA ARG A 246 -12.38 -4.10 -27.52
C ARG A 246 -11.58 -5.04 -26.62
N VAL A 247 -11.89 -5.12 -25.32
CA VAL A 247 -11.26 -6.07 -24.41
C VAL A 247 -11.53 -7.51 -24.84
N ARG A 248 -12.76 -7.83 -25.24
CA ARG A 248 -13.14 -9.14 -25.79
C ARG A 248 -12.30 -9.47 -27.03
N ALA A 249 -12.20 -8.57 -27.98
CA ALA A 249 -11.42 -8.77 -29.22
C ALA A 249 -9.93 -9.00 -28.93
N ILE A 250 -9.36 -8.24 -27.98
CA ILE A 250 -7.97 -8.44 -27.52
C ILE A 250 -7.83 -9.80 -26.84
N GLY A 251 -8.79 -10.20 -26.00
CA GLY A 251 -8.81 -11.51 -25.33
C GLY A 251 -8.75 -12.67 -26.31
N VAL A 252 -9.58 -12.63 -27.37
CA VAL A 252 -9.57 -13.64 -28.44
C VAL A 252 -8.23 -13.65 -29.17
N ARG A 253 -7.66 -12.50 -29.55
CA ARG A 253 -6.35 -12.41 -30.19
C ARG A 253 -5.24 -12.97 -29.30
N THR A 254 -5.26 -12.67 -28.01
CA THR A 254 -4.28 -13.17 -27.02
C THR A 254 -4.40 -14.70 -26.88
N ALA A 255 -5.62 -15.23 -26.78
CA ALA A 255 -5.86 -16.68 -26.71
C ALA A 255 -5.36 -17.40 -27.95
N MET A 256 -5.63 -16.86 -29.16
CA MET A 256 -5.15 -17.41 -30.42
C MET A 256 -3.62 -17.34 -30.54
N ALA A 257 -3.01 -16.21 -30.15
CA ALA A 257 -1.56 -16.07 -30.15
C ALA A 257 -0.90 -17.08 -29.19
N ASN A 258 -1.43 -17.26 -27.99
CA ASN A 258 -0.97 -18.28 -27.05
C ASN A 258 -1.14 -19.69 -27.64
N ARG A 259 -2.28 -19.99 -28.27
CA ARG A 259 -2.53 -21.31 -28.85
C ARG A 259 -1.56 -21.62 -30.00
N VAL A 260 -1.37 -20.68 -30.94
CA VAL A 260 -0.41 -20.80 -32.04
C VAL A 260 1.00 -21.01 -31.47
N PHE A 261 1.39 -20.24 -30.47
CA PHE A 261 2.69 -20.40 -29.80
C PHE A 261 2.86 -21.82 -29.23
N MET A 262 1.91 -22.27 -28.40
CA MET A 262 1.97 -23.60 -27.77
C MET A 262 1.95 -24.73 -28.80
N THR A 263 1.13 -24.61 -29.86
CA THR A 263 1.08 -25.60 -30.94
C THR A 263 2.41 -25.67 -31.71
N SER A 264 3.03 -24.51 -31.99
CA SER A 264 4.36 -24.45 -32.64
C SER A 264 5.43 -25.12 -31.78
N LEU A 265 5.40 -24.92 -30.46
CA LEU A 265 6.32 -25.58 -29.53
C LEU A 265 6.16 -27.09 -29.54
N THR A 266 4.91 -27.57 -29.47
CA THR A 266 4.61 -29.01 -29.54
C THR A 266 5.07 -29.61 -30.86
N LEU A 267 4.86 -28.93 -31.99
CA LEU A 267 5.30 -29.38 -33.30
C LEU A 267 6.82 -29.50 -33.38
N VAL A 268 7.56 -28.48 -32.95
CA VAL A 268 9.04 -28.52 -32.94
C VAL A 268 9.55 -29.67 -32.06
N SER A 269 8.92 -29.86 -30.87
CA SER A 269 9.22 -30.98 -29.98
C SER A 269 9.01 -32.34 -30.66
N ALA A 270 7.88 -32.52 -31.36
CA ALA A 270 7.56 -33.74 -32.06
C ALA A 270 8.54 -34.02 -33.22
N LEU A 271 8.92 -32.98 -33.99
CA LEU A 271 9.90 -33.09 -35.06
C LEU A 271 11.29 -33.45 -34.52
N ALA A 272 11.72 -32.83 -33.42
CA ALA A 272 12.97 -33.17 -32.76
C ALA A 272 12.97 -34.60 -32.22
N GLN A 273 11.84 -35.07 -31.68
CA GLN A 273 11.69 -36.46 -31.23
C GLN A 273 11.71 -37.45 -32.39
N ALA A 274 11.05 -37.14 -33.52
CA ALA A 274 11.11 -37.95 -34.74
C ALA A 274 12.55 -38.05 -35.27
N MET A 275 13.30 -36.94 -35.19
CA MET A 275 14.72 -36.92 -35.59
C MET A 275 15.59 -37.79 -34.65
N VAL A 276 15.36 -37.74 -33.32
CA VAL A 276 16.07 -38.61 -32.36
C VAL A 276 15.80 -40.06 -32.65
N TYR A 277 14.55 -40.43 -32.95
CA TYR A 277 14.22 -41.81 -33.32
C TYR A 277 14.83 -42.21 -34.70
N GLY A 278 14.80 -41.33 -35.71
CA GLY A 278 15.33 -41.61 -37.05
C GLY A 278 16.85 -41.73 -37.03
N VAL A 279 17.55 -40.69 -36.59
CA VAL A 279 19.03 -40.69 -36.57
C VAL A 279 19.56 -41.61 -35.47
N GLY A 280 18.95 -41.59 -34.29
CA GLY A 280 19.31 -42.47 -33.18
C GLY A 280 19.07 -43.95 -33.52
N GLY A 281 17.95 -44.28 -34.15
CA GLY A 281 17.65 -45.63 -34.64
C GLY A 281 18.65 -46.10 -35.70
N TRP A 282 19.05 -45.22 -36.62
CA TRP A 282 20.11 -45.54 -37.60
C TRP A 282 21.46 -45.81 -36.93
N LEU A 283 21.86 -44.98 -35.95
CA LEU A 283 23.08 -45.18 -35.16
C LEU A 283 23.02 -46.48 -34.34
N ALA A 284 21.88 -46.81 -33.76
CA ALA A 284 21.69 -48.04 -33.02
C ALA A 284 21.73 -49.27 -33.95
N PHE A 285 21.09 -49.20 -35.13
CA PHE A 285 21.13 -50.24 -36.10
C PHE A 285 22.55 -50.50 -36.63
N THR A 286 23.37 -49.46 -36.74
CA THR A 286 24.79 -49.58 -37.15
C THR A 286 25.72 -49.97 -35.99
N GLY A 287 25.20 -50.24 -34.78
CA GLY A 287 25.96 -50.67 -33.60
C GLY A 287 26.81 -49.58 -32.95
N ARG A 288 26.57 -48.30 -33.26
CA ARG A 288 27.33 -47.18 -32.70
C ARG A 288 26.82 -46.74 -31.35
N ILE A 289 25.55 -46.98 -31.04
CA ILE A 289 24.91 -46.72 -29.74
C ILE A 289 23.95 -47.87 -29.42
N GLU A 290 23.57 -48.00 -28.14
CA GLU A 290 22.60 -49.01 -27.70
C GLU A 290 21.16 -48.53 -27.96
N ALA A 291 20.22 -49.47 -28.11
CA ALA A 291 18.80 -49.17 -28.38
C ALA A 291 18.17 -48.38 -27.23
N GLY A 292 18.52 -48.68 -25.98
CA GLY A 292 18.06 -47.96 -24.80
C GLY A 292 18.61 -46.55 -24.72
N THR A 293 19.76 -46.27 -25.34
CA THR A 293 20.26 -44.87 -25.43
C THR A 293 19.32 -44.01 -26.27
N VAL A 294 18.72 -44.53 -27.34
CA VAL A 294 17.73 -43.79 -28.14
C VAL A 294 16.50 -43.46 -27.32
N VAL A 295 16.02 -44.40 -26.50
CA VAL A 295 14.87 -44.19 -25.61
C VAL A 295 15.21 -43.16 -24.53
N SER A 296 16.38 -43.27 -23.91
CA SER A 296 16.86 -42.28 -22.93
C SER A 296 16.89 -40.88 -23.50
N LEU A 297 17.47 -40.71 -24.70
CA LEU A 297 17.55 -39.41 -25.38
C LEU A 297 16.17 -38.82 -25.74
N ALA A 298 15.24 -39.66 -26.22
CA ALA A 298 13.89 -39.25 -26.54
C ALA A 298 13.13 -38.74 -25.27
N LEU A 299 13.27 -39.46 -24.16
CA LEU A 299 12.68 -39.05 -22.88
C LEU A 299 13.33 -37.80 -22.30
N LEU A 300 14.67 -37.70 -22.37
CA LEU A 300 15.40 -36.49 -21.91
C LEU A 300 15.05 -35.27 -22.75
N LEU A 301 14.92 -35.42 -24.07
CA LEU A 301 14.52 -34.35 -24.98
C LEU A 301 13.13 -33.81 -24.62
N THR A 302 12.17 -34.70 -24.30
CA THR A 302 10.84 -34.28 -23.85
C THR A 302 10.90 -33.41 -22.59
N ARG A 303 11.81 -33.72 -21.65
CA ARG A 303 12.03 -32.95 -20.42
C ARG A 303 12.79 -31.63 -20.61
N LEU A 304 13.45 -31.43 -21.75
CA LEU A 304 14.24 -30.23 -22.04
C LEU A 304 13.37 -29.03 -22.43
N TYR A 305 12.22 -29.23 -23.05
CA TYR A 305 11.39 -28.16 -23.57
C TYR A 305 10.68 -27.33 -22.47
N GLY A 306 10.28 -27.96 -21.37
CA GLY A 306 9.66 -27.29 -20.22
C GLY A 306 10.54 -26.16 -19.68
N PRO A 307 11.76 -26.47 -19.20
CA PRO A 307 12.73 -25.47 -18.73
C PRO A 307 13.04 -24.39 -19.77
N LEU A 308 13.20 -24.74 -21.04
CA LEU A 308 13.47 -23.75 -22.10
C LEU A 308 12.33 -22.73 -22.24
N THR A 309 11.08 -23.18 -22.20
CA THR A 309 9.91 -22.30 -22.30
C THR A 309 9.83 -21.36 -21.09
N GLN A 310 10.08 -21.89 -19.90
CA GLN A 310 10.08 -21.10 -18.66
C GLN A 310 11.19 -20.04 -18.67
N LEU A 311 12.40 -20.41 -19.08
CA LEU A 311 13.53 -19.48 -19.19
C LEU A 311 13.30 -18.40 -20.25
N ALA A 312 12.57 -18.69 -21.34
CA ALA A 312 12.21 -17.68 -22.33
C ALA A 312 11.34 -16.54 -21.74
N ASN A 313 10.49 -16.85 -20.76
CA ASN A 313 9.63 -15.90 -20.07
C ASN A 313 10.29 -15.27 -18.81
N ALA A 314 11.35 -15.90 -18.29
CA ALA A 314 11.99 -15.52 -17.03
C ALA A 314 12.40 -14.04 -16.96
N ARG A 315 12.80 -13.44 -18.11
CA ARG A 315 13.16 -12.01 -18.14
C ARG A 315 12.00 -11.11 -17.76
N VAL A 316 10.79 -11.38 -18.24
CA VAL A 316 9.59 -10.58 -17.93
C VAL A 316 9.22 -10.77 -16.47
N ASP A 317 9.25 -12.00 -15.98
CA ASP A 317 8.91 -12.32 -14.59
C ASP A 317 9.89 -11.67 -13.61
N VAL A 318 11.19 -11.76 -13.90
CA VAL A 318 12.24 -11.09 -13.08
C VAL A 318 12.06 -9.58 -13.09
N MET A 319 11.83 -8.96 -14.25
CA MET A 319 11.64 -7.51 -14.32
C MET A 319 10.38 -7.06 -13.57
N SER A 320 9.27 -7.78 -13.70
CA SER A 320 8.04 -7.48 -12.95
C SER A 320 8.26 -7.59 -11.43
N ALA A 321 8.97 -8.62 -11.01
CA ALA A 321 9.34 -8.82 -9.62
C ALA A 321 10.21 -7.68 -9.07
N LEU A 322 11.23 -7.26 -9.83
CA LEU A 322 12.12 -6.17 -9.44
C LEU A 322 11.39 -4.84 -9.35
N VAL A 323 10.47 -4.56 -10.27
CA VAL A 323 9.62 -3.35 -10.21
C VAL A 323 8.75 -3.35 -8.96
N SER A 324 8.16 -4.50 -8.59
CA SER A 324 7.37 -4.60 -7.37
C SER A 324 8.20 -4.31 -6.12
N PHE A 325 9.43 -4.84 -6.04
CA PHE A 325 10.36 -4.52 -4.95
C PHE A 325 10.76 -3.04 -4.93
N GLU A 326 11.06 -2.47 -6.08
CA GLU A 326 11.43 -1.05 -6.21
C GLU A 326 10.32 -0.16 -5.65
N ARG A 327 9.08 -0.38 -6.06
CA ARG A 327 7.92 0.36 -5.57
C ARG A 327 7.70 0.23 -4.05
N VAL A 328 7.96 -0.95 -3.49
CA VAL A 328 7.89 -1.15 -2.03
C VAL A 328 9.03 -0.40 -1.33
N PHE A 329 10.24 -0.47 -1.88
CA PHE A 329 11.39 0.22 -1.32
C PHE A 329 11.31 1.74 -1.46
N GLU A 330 10.71 2.28 -2.53
CA GLU A 330 10.42 3.71 -2.64
C GLU A 330 9.63 4.23 -1.43
N VAL A 331 8.61 3.47 -0.98
CA VAL A 331 7.84 3.83 0.23
C VAL A 331 8.71 3.75 1.48
N LEU A 332 9.51 2.69 1.62
CA LEU A 332 10.38 2.51 2.79
C LEU A 332 11.55 3.52 2.85
N ASP A 333 11.88 4.15 1.74
CA ASP A 333 12.96 5.14 1.65
C ASP A 333 12.50 6.57 1.95
N LEU A 334 11.20 6.82 1.95
CA LEU A 334 10.64 8.09 2.39
C LEU A 334 11.01 8.32 3.85
N LYS A 335 11.70 9.41 4.12
CA LYS A 335 12.04 9.76 5.50
C LYS A 335 10.89 10.49 6.14
N PRO A 336 10.43 10.07 7.34
CA PRO A 336 9.47 10.87 8.09
C PRO A 336 10.06 12.27 8.35
N SER A 337 9.33 13.32 7.99
CA SER A 337 9.78 14.70 8.22
C SER A 337 9.72 15.08 9.70
N LEU A 338 8.92 14.36 10.49
CA LEU A 338 8.81 14.54 11.94
C LEU A 338 9.48 13.37 12.63
N THR A 339 10.47 13.67 13.48
CA THR A 339 11.16 12.66 14.31
C THR A 339 11.22 13.12 15.75
N GLU A 340 11.09 12.16 16.67
CA GLU A 340 11.29 12.43 18.09
C GLU A 340 12.79 12.57 18.39
N ARG A 341 13.16 13.55 19.21
CA ARG A 341 14.54 13.71 19.65
C ARG A 341 14.92 12.60 20.64
N PRO A 342 16.14 12.07 20.61
CA PRO A 342 16.58 11.01 21.52
C PRO A 342 16.56 11.42 23.01
N ASP A 343 16.65 12.72 23.28
CA ASP A 343 16.68 13.37 24.59
C ASP A 343 15.35 14.03 24.95
N ALA A 344 14.25 13.63 24.31
CA ALA A 344 12.92 14.14 24.57
C ALA A 344 12.54 14.00 26.05
N THR A 345 12.07 15.09 26.65
CA THR A 345 11.68 15.17 28.05
C THR A 345 10.18 15.02 28.26
N PRO A 346 9.73 14.37 29.35
CA PRO A 346 8.31 14.30 29.65
C PRO A 346 7.74 15.66 30.06
N LEU A 347 6.48 15.89 29.71
CA LEU A 347 5.76 17.09 30.12
C LEU A 347 5.38 17.03 31.61
N PRO A 348 5.47 18.15 32.35
CA PRO A 348 5.06 18.20 33.73
C PRO A 348 3.54 17.93 33.89
N ALA A 349 3.12 17.27 34.96
CA ALA A 349 1.71 16.93 35.21
C ALA A 349 0.81 18.14 35.56
N THR A 350 1.34 19.35 35.57
CA THR A 350 0.63 20.60 35.89
C THR A 350 -0.26 21.08 34.73
N PRO A 351 -1.22 21.98 34.97
CA PRO A 351 -1.93 22.69 33.91
C PRO A 351 -0.94 23.34 32.93
N LEU A 352 -1.21 23.22 31.63
CA LEU A 352 -0.35 23.70 30.56
C LEU A 352 -1.00 24.89 29.84
N GLY A 353 -0.25 25.96 29.64
CA GLY A 353 -0.52 26.98 28.64
C GLY A 353 0.15 26.61 27.30
N VAL A 354 -0.12 27.41 26.29
CA VAL A 354 0.48 27.30 24.94
C VAL A 354 1.05 28.67 24.57
N ARG A 355 2.27 28.69 24.02
CA ARG A 355 2.90 29.90 23.51
C ARG A 355 3.54 29.63 22.15
N LEU A 356 3.24 30.50 21.20
CA LEU A 356 3.93 30.61 19.93
C LEU A 356 4.84 31.84 20.01
N ARG A 357 6.09 31.69 19.59
CA ARG A 357 7.09 32.75 19.63
C ARG A 357 7.77 32.92 18.30
N ASP A 358 7.52 34.02 17.62
CA ASP A 358 8.07 34.36 16.31
C ASP A 358 7.96 33.20 15.32
N VAL A 359 6.76 32.62 15.20
CA VAL A 359 6.54 31.40 14.43
C VAL A 359 6.39 31.72 12.95
N HIS A 360 7.31 31.16 12.16
CA HIS A 360 7.27 31.14 10.70
C HIS A 360 6.99 29.72 10.20
N PHE A 361 6.14 29.59 9.19
CA PHE A 361 5.77 28.27 8.68
C PHE A 361 5.39 28.28 7.21
N THR A 362 5.93 27.30 6.49
CA THR A 362 5.63 26.95 5.09
C THR A 362 5.22 25.47 5.02
N TYR A 363 4.17 25.15 4.30
CA TYR A 363 3.85 23.72 4.09
C TYR A 363 4.95 23.02 3.31
N PRO A 364 5.38 21.82 3.72
CA PRO A 364 6.47 21.09 3.06
C PRO A 364 6.17 20.85 1.58
N ASP A 365 7.22 20.95 0.73
CA ASP A 365 7.12 20.64 -0.69
C ASP A 365 6.73 19.18 -0.93
N ALA A 366 5.94 18.93 -1.97
CA ALA A 366 5.51 17.60 -2.38
C ALA A 366 6.68 16.63 -2.57
N SER A 367 7.79 17.11 -3.11
CA SER A 367 8.98 16.28 -3.37
C SER A 367 9.66 15.74 -2.11
N THR A 368 9.43 16.39 -0.96
CA THR A 368 10.03 15.99 0.32
C THR A 368 9.18 15.02 1.12
N ILE A 369 7.86 15.00 0.89
CA ILE A 369 6.90 14.27 1.73
C ILE A 369 6.08 13.24 0.97
N SER A 370 6.10 13.23 -0.37
CA SER A 370 5.29 12.33 -1.19
C SER A 370 6.09 11.76 -2.36
N LEU A 371 5.53 10.77 -3.01
CA LEU A 371 6.02 10.20 -4.26
C LEU A 371 5.04 10.53 -5.37
N ALA A 372 5.53 10.98 -6.52
CA ALA A 372 4.69 11.27 -7.70
C ALA A 372 3.72 10.13 -8.05
N SER A 373 4.15 8.90 -7.85
CA SER A 373 3.36 7.70 -8.11
C SER A 373 2.23 7.44 -7.09
N LEU A 374 2.20 8.19 -5.98
CA LEU A 374 1.17 8.11 -4.94
C LEU A 374 0.24 9.33 -4.94
N GLU A 375 0.59 10.41 -5.66
CA GLU A 375 -0.21 11.64 -5.71
C GLU A 375 -1.45 11.53 -6.60
N GLU A 376 -2.38 12.46 -6.40
CA GLU A 376 -3.65 12.48 -7.11
C GLU A 376 -3.48 12.74 -8.60
N VAL A 377 -2.55 13.58 -9.00
CA VAL A 377 -2.30 13.98 -10.39
C VAL A 377 -1.11 13.24 -11.00
N ALA A 378 -0.45 12.32 -10.25
CA ALA A 378 0.76 11.61 -10.65
C ALA A 378 1.91 12.53 -11.11
N THR A 379 1.89 13.77 -10.67
CA THR A 379 2.93 14.78 -10.87
C THR A 379 3.19 15.47 -9.53
N LEU A 380 4.44 15.60 -9.15
CA LEU A 380 4.80 16.45 -8.02
C LEU A 380 4.59 17.90 -8.48
N GLU A 381 3.50 18.52 -8.01
CA GLU A 381 3.32 19.95 -8.21
C GLU A 381 4.36 20.68 -7.36
N HIS A 382 5.29 21.33 -8.01
CA HIS A 382 6.11 22.38 -7.40
C HIS A 382 5.20 23.61 -7.24
N THR A 383 4.41 23.63 -6.19
CA THR A 383 3.76 24.87 -5.75
C THR A 383 4.89 25.75 -5.24
N GLU A 384 4.98 26.99 -5.72
CA GLU A 384 5.84 27.98 -5.07
C GLU A 384 5.51 27.94 -3.59
N ASN A 385 6.52 27.59 -2.77
CA ASN A 385 6.36 27.48 -1.33
C ASN A 385 6.09 28.89 -0.77
N HIS A 386 4.80 29.22 -0.64
CA HIS A 386 4.43 30.45 0.03
C HIS A 386 4.44 30.22 1.54
N GLU A 387 5.18 31.05 2.23
CA GLU A 387 5.11 31.13 3.68
C GLU A 387 3.66 31.45 4.11
N VAL A 388 3.12 30.69 5.05
CA VAL A 388 1.72 30.81 5.52
C VAL A 388 1.65 31.58 6.84
N LEU A 389 2.66 31.46 7.68
CA LEU A 389 2.75 32.20 8.94
C LEU A 389 4.03 33.04 8.96
N HIS A 390 3.88 34.31 9.29
CA HIS A 390 4.91 35.34 9.17
C HIS A 390 5.24 35.98 10.52
N GLY A 391 5.91 35.24 11.43
CA GLY A 391 6.28 35.74 12.76
C GLY A 391 5.05 35.86 13.67
N VAL A 392 4.41 34.72 13.97
CA VAL A 392 3.23 34.69 14.86
C VAL A 392 3.65 34.61 16.31
N ASP A 393 3.20 35.59 17.10
CA ASP A 393 3.32 35.61 18.55
C ASP A 393 1.93 35.49 19.21
N LEU A 394 1.74 34.42 20.00
CA LEU A 394 0.50 34.14 20.72
C LEU A 394 0.80 33.47 22.05
N GLU A 395 0.04 33.81 23.08
CA GLU A 395 0.12 33.16 24.39
C GLU A 395 -1.27 32.91 24.96
N VAL A 396 -1.48 31.70 25.48
CA VAL A 396 -2.69 31.27 26.18
C VAL A 396 -2.26 30.74 27.54
N ALA A 397 -2.64 31.42 28.60
CA ALA A 397 -2.30 30.97 29.94
C ALA A 397 -3.06 29.68 30.32
N PRO A 398 -2.55 28.89 31.28
CA PRO A 398 -3.24 27.70 31.75
C PRO A 398 -4.69 27.97 32.19
N GLY A 399 -5.63 27.20 31.64
CA GLY A 399 -7.05 27.30 31.93
C GLY A 399 -7.80 28.41 31.20
N GLN A 400 -7.14 29.19 30.34
CA GLN A 400 -7.76 30.22 29.51
C GLN A 400 -8.18 29.69 28.13
N MET A 401 -9.14 30.38 27.51
CA MET A 401 -9.61 30.13 26.15
C MET A 401 -9.21 31.26 25.22
N LEU A 402 -8.48 30.90 24.15
CA LEU A 402 -8.14 31.76 23.02
C LEU A 402 -9.05 31.46 21.83
N ALA A 403 -9.72 32.46 21.28
CA ALA A 403 -10.44 32.36 20.02
C ALA A 403 -9.59 32.93 18.87
N LEU A 404 -9.38 32.11 17.82
CA LEU A 404 -8.76 32.54 16.56
C LEU A 404 -9.86 32.96 15.59
N VAL A 405 -9.85 34.20 15.15
CA VAL A 405 -10.80 34.76 14.18
C VAL A 405 -10.07 35.38 12.98
N GLY A 406 -10.72 35.47 11.83
CA GLY A 406 -10.14 36.05 10.64
C GLY A 406 -10.71 35.43 9.35
N PRO A 407 -10.37 35.95 8.16
CA PRO A 407 -10.87 35.43 6.89
C PRO A 407 -10.42 33.99 6.62
N SER A 408 -11.07 33.33 5.66
CA SER A 408 -10.62 32.01 5.21
C SER A 408 -9.23 32.12 4.58
N GLY A 409 -8.35 31.16 4.85
CA GLY A 409 -6.97 31.18 4.35
C GLY A 409 -5.99 32.02 5.20
N ALA A 410 -6.43 32.72 6.25
CA ALA A 410 -5.56 33.57 7.08
C ALA A 410 -4.49 32.82 7.90
N GLY A 411 -4.50 31.49 7.98
CA GLY A 411 -3.53 30.70 8.75
C GLY A 411 -4.05 30.14 10.08
N LYS A 412 -5.32 30.31 10.43
CA LYS A 412 -5.91 29.84 11.71
C LYS A 412 -5.75 28.32 11.92
N SER A 413 -6.17 27.50 10.94
CA SER A 413 -6.05 26.04 11.03
C SER A 413 -4.59 25.59 10.97
N THR A 414 -3.70 26.37 10.36
CA THR A 414 -2.25 26.15 10.39
C THR A 414 -1.72 26.32 11.83
N ILE A 415 -2.05 27.43 12.51
CA ILE A 415 -1.70 27.64 13.92
C ILE A 415 -2.20 26.47 14.78
N ALA A 416 -3.47 26.07 14.62
CA ALA A 416 -4.08 24.96 15.34
C ALA A 416 -3.38 23.61 15.10
N SER A 417 -2.83 23.39 13.90
CA SER A 417 -2.13 22.15 13.54
C SER A 417 -0.68 22.08 14.03
N LEU A 418 -0.04 23.23 14.27
CA LEU A 418 1.32 23.30 14.81
C LEU A 418 1.39 22.93 16.30
N VAL A 419 0.37 23.28 17.08
CA VAL A 419 0.36 23.03 18.53
C VAL A 419 0.44 21.53 18.88
N PRO A 420 -0.33 20.62 18.25
CA PRO A 420 -0.19 19.17 18.48
C PRO A 420 1.01 18.56 17.73
N ARG A 421 1.86 19.39 17.12
CA ARG A 421 3.03 18.99 16.34
C ARG A 421 2.67 18.05 15.19
N LEU A 422 1.64 18.39 14.40
CA LEU A 422 1.36 17.71 13.12
C LEU A 422 2.35 18.14 12.03
N TYR A 423 2.99 19.31 12.23
CA TYR A 423 4.08 19.88 11.45
C TYR A 423 5.09 20.53 12.39
N ASP A 424 6.36 20.62 11.99
CA ASP A 424 7.36 21.43 12.67
C ASP A 424 7.43 22.83 12.04
N VAL A 425 7.76 23.84 12.81
CA VAL A 425 7.91 25.23 12.36
C VAL A 425 9.25 25.43 11.61
N ASP A 426 9.29 26.35 10.66
CA ASP A 426 10.51 26.69 9.92
C ASP A 426 11.47 27.48 10.81
N SER A 427 10.94 28.47 11.55
CA SER A 427 11.67 29.23 12.58
C SER A 427 10.75 29.62 13.72
N GLY A 428 11.31 30.08 14.82
CA GLY A 428 10.59 30.34 16.06
C GLY A 428 10.37 29.07 16.88
N ALA A 429 9.41 29.12 17.81
CA ALA A 429 9.11 28.01 18.70
C ALA A 429 7.62 27.94 19.04
N VAL A 430 7.10 26.71 19.14
CA VAL A 430 5.82 26.41 19.79
C VAL A 430 6.14 25.76 21.12
N GLU A 431 5.67 26.34 22.18
CA GLU A 431 6.02 25.96 23.54
C GLU A 431 4.77 25.60 24.33
N VAL A 432 4.89 24.62 25.21
CA VAL A 432 3.84 24.26 26.20
C VAL A 432 4.42 24.35 27.60
N GLY A 433 3.64 24.88 28.54
CA GLY A 433 4.12 25.09 29.89
C GLY A 433 3.29 26.09 30.70
N ARG A 434 3.92 26.78 31.61
CA ARG A 434 3.35 27.86 32.39
C ARG A 434 4.45 28.87 32.75
N ASP A 435 4.09 29.99 33.33
CA ASP A 435 5.02 31.04 33.73
C ASP A 435 6.30 30.51 34.37
N GLY A 436 7.44 30.87 33.77
CA GLY A 436 8.77 30.48 34.19
C GLY A 436 9.24 29.07 33.78
N ALA A 437 8.38 28.21 33.17
CA ALA A 437 8.73 26.86 32.77
C ALA A 437 8.05 26.48 31.43
N TRP A 438 8.57 27.01 30.32
CA TRP A 438 8.12 26.72 28.98
C TRP A 438 9.04 25.67 28.34
N THR A 439 8.47 24.69 27.63
CA THR A 439 9.18 23.63 26.91
C THR A 439 8.75 23.66 25.45
N ASP A 440 9.73 23.69 24.54
CA ASP A 440 9.46 23.56 23.10
C ASP A 440 8.87 22.16 22.83
N ILE A 441 7.79 22.10 22.06
CA ILE A 441 7.14 20.83 21.72
C ILE A 441 8.09 19.87 20.97
N ARG A 442 9.15 20.39 20.32
CA ARG A 442 10.20 19.59 19.67
C ARG A 442 11.08 18.80 20.65
N ASP A 443 11.15 19.27 21.89
CA ASP A 443 11.94 18.66 22.97
C ASP A 443 11.12 17.68 23.83
N THR A 444 9.84 17.48 23.48
CA THR A 444 8.90 16.61 24.19
C THR A 444 8.62 15.34 23.42
N SER A 445 8.38 14.22 24.13
CA SER A 445 7.98 12.95 23.49
C SER A 445 6.63 13.08 22.79
N PHE A 446 6.47 12.41 21.65
CA PHE A 446 5.17 12.37 20.96
C PHE A 446 4.06 11.78 21.83
N ALA A 447 4.40 10.82 22.70
CA ALA A 447 3.43 10.17 23.58
C ALA A 447 2.87 11.18 24.62
N ASP A 448 3.77 11.95 25.27
CA ASP A 448 3.36 12.96 26.27
C ASP A 448 2.59 14.11 25.61
N LEU A 449 3.04 14.59 24.45
CA LEU A 449 2.37 15.66 23.73
C LEU A 449 0.96 15.25 23.31
N ARG A 450 0.80 14.04 22.74
CA ARG A 450 -0.53 13.51 22.36
C ARG A 450 -1.43 13.23 23.54
N GLY A 451 -0.88 12.85 24.69
CA GLY A 451 -1.64 12.71 25.94
C GLY A 451 -2.07 14.05 26.54
N ALA A 452 -1.28 15.11 26.32
CA ALA A 452 -1.54 16.44 26.85
C ALA A 452 -2.49 17.27 26.00
N ILE A 453 -2.51 17.08 24.67
CA ILE A 453 -3.26 17.90 23.71
C ILE A 453 -4.34 17.05 23.02
N GLY A 454 -5.59 17.48 23.12
CA GLY A 454 -6.72 16.90 22.41
C GLY A 454 -7.20 17.80 21.28
N VAL A 455 -7.56 17.23 20.15
CA VAL A 455 -8.05 17.98 18.98
C VAL A 455 -9.43 17.47 18.59
N VAL A 456 -10.37 18.39 18.38
CA VAL A 456 -11.65 18.11 17.71
C VAL A 456 -11.63 18.84 16.37
N THR A 457 -11.62 18.07 15.30
CA THR A 457 -11.62 18.57 13.92
C THR A 457 -13.04 18.83 13.43
N GLN A 458 -13.19 19.62 12.38
CA GLN A 458 -14.46 19.92 11.73
C GLN A 458 -15.20 18.64 11.31
N ASP A 459 -14.50 17.71 10.67
CA ASP A 459 -15.02 16.38 10.30
C ASP A 459 -14.70 15.36 11.41
N GLY A 460 -15.68 15.05 12.24
CA GLY A 460 -15.57 14.03 13.29
C GLY A 460 -15.33 12.63 12.70
N HIS A 461 -14.07 12.26 12.46
CA HIS A 461 -13.73 10.95 11.87
C HIS A 461 -13.96 9.79 12.85
N LEU A 462 -14.67 8.77 12.39
CA LEU A 462 -14.90 7.50 13.10
C LEU A 462 -14.42 6.33 12.25
N PHE A 463 -13.78 5.36 12.90
CA PHE A 463 -13.41 4.10 12.28
C PHE A 463 -14.64 3.21 12.10
N HIS A 464 -14.62 2.33 11.10
CA HIS A 464 -15.61 1.28 10.93
C HIS A 464 -15.44 0.22 12.02
N ASP A 465 -15.91 0.57 13.20
CA ASP A 465 -15.83 -0.23 14.42
C ASP A 465 -17.05 0.08 15.30
N THR A 466 -17.13 -0.56 16.45
CA THR A 466 -18.15 -0.30 17.47
C THR A 466 -17.97 1.08 18.09
N ILE A 467 -19.02 1.59 18.75
CA ILE A 467 -18.94 2.79 19.58
C ILE A 467 -17.83 2.64 20.64
N ALA A 468 -17.79 1.48 21.31
CA ALA A 468 -16.75 1.17 22.29
C ALA A 468 -15.34 1.20 21.68
N GLY A 469 -15.14 0.58 20.52
CA GLY A 469 -13.84 0.57 19.80
C GLY A 469 -13.38 1.96 19.45
N ASN A 470 -14.27 2.80 18.92
CA ASN A 470 -13.99 4.19 18.62
C ASN A 470 -13.62 5.03 19.84
N LEU A 471 -14.22 4.81 20.99
CA LEU A 471 -13.91 5.52 22.23
C LEU A 471 -12.61 5.02 22.86
N ARG A 472 -12.39 3.70 22.91
CA ARG A 472 -11.17 3.09 23.43
C ARG A 472 -9.93 3.43 22.62
N TYR A 473 -10.09 3.94 21.40
CA TYR A 473 -8.96 4.47 20.63
C TYR A 473 -8.24 5.61 21.37
N ALA A 474 -8.95 6.42 22.16
CA ALA A 474 -8.38 7.48 22.98
C ALA A 474 -7.90 7.01 24.36
N LYS A 475 -8.54 5.98 24.94
CA LYS A 475 -8.17 5.38 26.23
C LYS A 475 -8.43 3.87 26.19
N PRO A 476 -7.43 3.05 25.79
CA PRO A 476 -7.59 1.60 25.60
C PRO A 476 -8.12 0.85 26.82
N GLU A 477 -7.70 1.25 28.00
CA GLU A 477 -8.06 0.62 29.28
C GLU A 477 -9.44 1.07 29.82
N ALA A 478 -10.18 1.94 29.11
CA ALA A 478 -11.46 2.45 29.59
C ALA A 478 -12.48 1.34 29.80
N THR A 479 -13.07 1.32 30.99
CA THR A 479 -14.19 0.43 31.34
C THR A 479 -15.47 0.86 30.65
N ASP A 480 -16.43 -0.05 30.49
CA ASP A 480 -17.73 0.27 29.90
C ASP A 480 -18.46 1.37 30.66
N ALA A 481 -18.30 1.44 31.99
CA ALA A 481 -18.89 2.48 32.82
C ALA A 481 -18.29 3.87 32.51
N GLU A 482 -16.97 3.96 32.26
CA GLU A 482 -16.31 5.21 31.84
C GLU A 482 -16.80 5.62 30.44
N LEU A 483 -16.94 4.66 29.51
CA LEU A 483 -17.47 4.92 28.16
C LEU A 483 -18.90 5.48 28.23
N VAL A 484 -19.79 4.86 29.00
CA VAL A 484 -21.17 5.34 29.19
C VAL A 484 -21.18 6.73 29.82
N THR A 485 -20.31 7.00 30.79
CA THR A 485 -20.18 8.30 31.43
C THR A 485 -19.74 9.36 30.41
N ALA A 486 -18.74 9.08 29.59
CA ALA A 486 -18.27 9.99 28.55
C ALA A 486 -19.36 10.28 27.51
N LEU A 487 -20.12 9.26 27.10
CA LEU A 487 -21.25 9.42 26.17
C LEU A 487 -22.38 10.29 26.77
N ARG A 488 -22.72 10.10 28.03
CA ARG A 488 -23.72 10.94 28.71
C ARG A 488 -23.26 12.39 28.79
N ARG A 489 -22.01 12.65 29.17
CA ARG A 489 -21.41 13.97 29.18
C ARG A 489 -21.41 14.63 27.80
N ALA A 490 -21.21 13.85 26.74
CA ALA A 490 -21.33 14.30 25.35
C ALA A 490 -22.79 14.36 24.83
N ARG A 491 -23.81 14.30 25.70
CA ARG A 491 -25.23 14.36 25.32
C ARG A 491 -25.65 13.23 24.34
N LEU A 492 -25.05 12.03 24.46
CA LEU A 492 -25.38 10.84 23.67
C LEU A 492 -26.08 9.74 24.50
N GLY A 493 -26.55 10.07 25.71
CA GLY A 493 -27.20 9.09 26.59
C GLY A 493 -28.50 8.52 26.01
N ALA A 494 -29.34 9.34 25.40
CA ALA A 494 -30.56 8.93 24.73
C ALA A 494 -30.26 8.00 23.54
N LEU A 495 -29.37 8.43 22.65
CA LEU A 495 -28.92 7.60 21.53
C LEU A 495 -28.45 6.20 21.98
N LEU A 496 -27.64 6.15 23.04
CA LEU A 496 -27.12 4.88 23.56
C LEU A 496 -28.25 3.96 24.07
N ALA A 497 -29.31 4.53 24.66
CA ALA A 497 -30.46 3.79 25.15
C ALA A 497 -31.33 3.22 24.01
N ASP A 498 -31.41 3.91 22.88
CA ASP A 498 -32.19 3.51 21.70
C ASP A 498 -31.46 2.50 20.82
N LEU A 499 -30.15 2.30 21.00
CA LEU A 499 -29.36 1.37 20.21
C LEU A 499 -29.48 -0.07 20.75
N PRO A 500 -29.96 -1.05 19.97
CA PRO A 500 -30.20 -2.42 20.44
C PRO A 500 -28.92 -3.12 20.94
N ASP A 501 -27.78 -2.82 20.33
CA ASP A 501 -26.48 -3.39 20.69
C ASP A 501 -25.66 -2.48 21.63
N GLY A 502 -26.19 -1.32 22.01
CA GLY A 502 -25.57 -0.35 22.92
C GLY A 502 -24.15 0.02 22.47
N LEU A 503 -23.17 -0.14 23.36
CA LEU A 503 -21.75 0.15 23.08
C LEU A 503 -21.14 -0.72 21.95
N ARG A 504 -21.74 -1.88 21.62
CA ARG A 504 -21.30 -2.78 20.56
C ARG A 504 -21.86 -2.41 19.19
N THR A 505 -22.69 -1.40 19.10
CA THR A 505 -23.23 -0.92 17.82
C THR A 505 -22.10 -0.45 16.91
N VAL A 506 -22.02 -1.00 15.69
CA VAL A 506 -21.05 -0.62 14.66
C VAL A 506 -21.53 0.66 13.98
N VAL A 507 -20.71 1.70 14.02
CA VAL A 507 -21.06 3.04 13.51
C VAL A 507 -21.03 3.14 11.97
N GLY A 508 -20.54 2.10 11.27
CA GLY A 508 -20.38 2.11 9.81
C GLY A 508 -19.13 2.85 9.32
N GLU A 509 -18.94 2.83 8.00
CA GLU A 509 -17.79 3.51 7.39
C GLU A 509 -17.93 5.02 7.61
N ARG A 510 -16.88 5.64 8.19
CA ARG A 510 -16.86 7.07 8.58
C ARG A 510 -18.06 7.50 9.45
N GLY A 511 -18.72 6.56 10.14
CA GLY A 511 -19.87 6.85 10.99
C GLY A 511 -21.14 7.24 10.24
N TYR A 512 -21.32 6.81 9.00
CA TYR A 512 -22.46 7.22 8.15
C TYR A 512 -23.85 6.84 8.73
N ARG A 513 -23.88 5.91 9.67
CA ARG A 513 -25.12 5.51 10.39
C ARG A 513 -25.54 6.50 11.46
N LEU A 514 -24.69 7.48 11.76
CA LEU A 514 -24.95 8.54 12.73
C LEU A 514 -25.21 9.85 11.99
N SER A 515 -26.07 10.70 12.55
CA SER A 515 -26.24 12.08 12.09
C SER A 515 -24.94 12.87 12.24
N GLY A 516 -24.82 14.01 11.58
CA GLY A 516 -23.65 14.90 11.71
C GLY A 516 -23.37 15.30 13.17
N GLY A 517 -24.44 15.67 13.91
CA GLY A 517 -24.33 16.05 15.32
C GLY A 517 -23.95 14.88 16.23
N GLU A 518 -24.45 13.68 15.98
CA GLU A 518 -24.10 12.48 16.75
C GLU A 518 -22.64 12.09 16.53
N ARG A 519 -22.14 12.12 15.29
CA ARG A 519 -20.72 11.89 14.99
C ARG A 519 -19.84 12.86 15.76
N GLN A 520 -20.20 14.13 15.76
CA GLN A 520 -19.43 15.17 16.43
C GLN A 520 -19.43 15.00 17.94
N ARG A 521 -20.62 14.74 18.55
CA ARG A 521 -20.72 14.41 19.98
C ARG A 521 -19.95 13.16 20.36
N LEU A 522 -19.86 12.15 19.48
CA LEU A 522 -19.02 10.97 19.73
C LEU A 522 -17.52 11.32 19.74
N THR A 523 -17.09 12.25 18.88
CA THR A 523 -15.71 12.78 18.91
C THR A 523 -15.44 13.59 20.19
N ILE A 524 -16.43 14.35 20.66
CA ILE A 524 -16.35 15.06 21.96
C ILE A 524 -16.30 14.06 23.12
N ALA A 525 -17.08 12.96 23.07
CA ALA A 525 -17.01 11.89 24.07
C ALA A 525 -15.59 11.28 24.13
N ARG A 526 -14.95 11.11 22.99
CA ARG A 526 -13.54 10.66 22.86
C ARG A 526 -12.59 11.65 23.55
N LEU A 527 -12.78 12.96 23.34
CA LEU A 527 -12.00 14.01 23.98
C LEU A 527 -12.21 14.02 25.51
N LEU A 528 -13.48 13.91 25.97
CA LEU A 528 -13.82 13.85 27.40
C LEU A 528 -13.17 12.65 28.10
N LEU A 529 -13.13 11.50 27.43
CA LEU A 529 -12.52 10.27 27.93
C LEU A 529 -11.00 10.37 28.02
N ALA A 530 -10.35 10.97 27.00
CA ALA A 530 -8.90 11.21 26.97
C ALA A 530 -8.47 12.24 28.04
N ALA A 531 -9.37 13.18 28.40
CA ALA A 531 -9.15 14.22 29.40
C ALA A 531 -7.84 15.04 29.22
N PRO A 532 -7.54 15.55 28.02
CA PRO A 532 -6.31 16.31 27.77
C PRO A 532 -6.30 17.62 28.54
N ARG A 533 -5.10 18.18 28.74
CA ARG A 533 -4.90 19.48 29.47
C ARG A 533 -5.07 20.68 28.54
N VAL A 534 -4.76 20.51 27.26
CA VAL A 534 -4.96 21.52 26.21
C VAL A 534 -5.95 20.97 25.21
N VAL A 535 -6.91 21.77 24.78
CA VAL A 535 -7.94 21.39 23.81
C VAL A 535 -7.88 22.35 22.61
N ILE A 536 -7.88 21.77 21.41
CA ILE A 536 -7.97 22.52 20.16
C ILE A 536 -9.30 22.16 19.49
N LEU A 537 -10.09 23.18 19.16
CA LEU A 537 -11.36 23.03 18.47
C LEU A 537 -11.30 23.73 17.12
N ASP A 538 -11.51 22.98 16.03
CA ASP A 538 -11.61 23.53 14.69
C ASP A 538 -13.06 23.41 14.21
N GLU A 539 -13.79 24.54 14.16
CA GLU A 539 -15.15 24.73 13.62
C GLU A 539 -16.15 23.60 13.93
N ALA A 540 -16.22 23.17 15.18
CA ALA A 540 -16.91 21.97 15.63
C ALA A 540 -18.45 21.96 15.44
N THR A 541 -19.08 22.94 14.79
CA THR A 541 -20.56 23.08 14.70
C THR A 541 -21.09 23.42 13.30
N ALA A 542 -20.29 23.31 12.24
CA ALA A 542 -20.75 23.57 10.88
C ALA A 542 -21.72 22.50 10.39
N HIS A 543 -22.78 22.92 9.67
CA HIS A 543 -23.77 22.04 9.02
C HIS A 543 -24.63 21.17 9.94
N LEU A 544 -24.90 21.62 11.20
CA LEU A 544 -25.80 20.95 12.12
C LEU A 544 -27.20 21.59 12.11
N ASP A 545 -28.22 20.76 12.37
CA ASP A 545 -29.55 21.29 12.73
C ASP A 545 -29.53 21.98 14.11
N SER A 546 -30.50 22.85 14.37
CA SER A 546 -30.49 23.71 15.58
C SER A 546 -30.50 22.93 16.90
N GLU A 547 -31.15 21.74 16.94
CA GLU A 547 -31.21 20.93 18.17
C GLU A 547 -29.87 20.21 18.40
N SER A 548 -29.31 19.62 17.37
CA SER A 548 -27.97 19.00 17.41
C SER A 548 -26.89 20.03 17.76
N GLU A 549 -27.04 21.26 17.28
CA GLU A 549 -26.12 22.35 17.56
C GLU A 549 -26.07 22.70 19.04
N VAL A 550 -27.23 22.87 19.69
CA VAL A 550 -27.30 23.16 21.13
C VAL A 550 -26.63 22.04 21.92
N ALA A 551 -26.95 20.79 21.61
CA ALA A 551 -26.38 19.65 22.32
C ALA A 551 -24.86 19.53 22.12
N VAL A 552 -24.33 19.86 20.93
CA VAL A 552 -22.87 19.90 20.66
C VAL A 552 -22.23 21.05 21.45
N GLN A 553 -22.85 22.22 21.47
CA GLN A 553 -22.34 23.39 22.24
C GLN A 553 -22.26 23.11 23.74
N GLU A 554 -23.29 22.50 24.32
CA GLU A 554 -23.28 22.07 25.73
C GLU A 554 -22.15 21.06 26.00
N ALA A 555 -21.99 20.04 25.12
CA ALA A 555 -20.93 19.05 25.26
C ALA A 555 -19.53 19.68 25.14
N LEU A 556 -19.35 20.66 24.25
CA LEU A 556 -18.10 21.41 24.09
C LEU A 556 -17.82 22.26 25.33
N THR A 557 -18.82 22.98 25.83
CA THR A 557 -18.67 23.81 27.07
C THR A 557 -18.19 22.92 28.21
N GLU A 558 -18.78 21.76 28.41
CA GLU A 558 -18.35 20.81 29.43
C GLU A 558 -16.92 20.27 29.18
N ALA A 559 -16.56 20.04 27.91
CA ALA A 559 -15.24 19.58 27.56
C ALA A 559 -14.13 20.62 27.79
N LEU A 560 -14.46 21.89 27.83
CA LEU A 560 -13.50 22.99 28.02
C LEU A 560 -13.30 23.40 29.50
N VAL A 561 -14.20 23.02 30.40
CA VAL A 561 -14.10 23.40 31.81
C VAL A 561 -12.74 23.03 32.43
N GLY A 562 -12.02 24.05 32.95
CA GLY A 562 -10.75 23.88 33.63
C GLY A 562 -9.56 23.50 32.74
N ARG A 563 -9.69 23.62 31.42
CA ARG A 563 -8.65 23.31 30.43
C ARG A 563 -8.23 24.54 29.67
N THR A 564 -6.99 24.51 29.16
CA THR A 564 -6.54 25.53 28.22
C THR A 564 -7.12 25.22 26.85
N ALA A 565 -7.68 26.21 26.17
CA ALA A 565 -8.37 26.00 24.91
C ALA A 565 -7.90 26.95 23.80
N ILE A 566 -7.73 26.45 22.60
CA ILE A 566 -7.56 27.22 21.37
C ILE A 566 -8.73 26.86 20.45
N VAL A 567 -9.54 27.83 20.07
CA VAL A 567 -10.77 27.60 19.31
C VAL A 567 -10.72 28.42 18.02
N ILE A 568 -10.80 27.78 16.88
CA ILE A 568 -11.09 28.44 15.60
C ILE A 568 -12.58 28.73 15.60
N ALA A 569 -12.93 29.98 15.78
CA ALA A 569 -14.30 30.37 16.03
C ALA A 569 -14.95 31.00 14.79
N HIS A 570 -16.09 30.44 14.39
CA HIS A 570 -16.96 30.98 13.35
C HIS A 570 -18.32 31.42 13.90
N ARG A 571 -18.52 31.35 15.23
CA ARG A 571 -19.76 31.73 15.92
C ARG A 571 -19.52 32.77 16.96
N LEU A 572 -20.41 33.77 16.99
CA LEU A 572 -20.32 34.89 17.91
C LEU A 572 -20.38 34.45 19.37
N SER A 573 -21.20 33.45 19.71
CA SER A 573 -21.30 32.91 21.07
C SER A 573 -19.95 32.38 21.59
N THR A 574 -19.23 31.64 20.78
CA THR A 574 -17.90 31.09 21.12
C THR A 574 -16.85 32.20 21.23
N ILE A 575 -16.90 33.19 20.32
CA ILE A 575 -15.98 34.35 20.35
C ILE A 575 -16.16 35.15 21.60
N ARG A 576 -17.42 35.43 22.03
CA ARG A 576 -17.73 36.22 23.22
C ARG A 576 -17.36 35.54 24.55
N SER A 577 -17.34 34.20 24.54
CA SER A 577 -16.97 33.44 25.75
C SER A 577 -15.46 33.26 25.92
N ALA A 578 -14.65 33.66 24.92
CA ALA A 578 -13.20 33.56 24.99
C ALA A 578 -12.58 34.64 25.90
N ASP A 579 -11.59 34.24 26.71
CA ASP A 579 -10.81 35.17 27.55
C ASP A 579 -9.99 36.12 26.67
N THR A 580 -9.49 35.62 25.55
CA THR A 580 -8.70 36.38 24.59
C THR A 580 -9.12 36.00 23.16
N ILE A 581 -9.21 37.01 22.31
CA ILE A 581 -9.44 36.86 20.87
C ILE A 581 -8.17 37.30 20.14
N ALA A 582 -7.70 36.51 19.20
CA ALA A 582 -6.63 36.87 18.26
C ALA A 582 -7.17 36.95 16.84
N VAL A 583 -7.04 38.09 16.22
CA VAL A 583 -7.39 38.29 14.81
C VAL A 583 -6.20 37.94 13.94
N VAL A 584 -6.38 36.95 13.09
CA VAL A 584 -5.34 36.48 12.17
C VAL A 584 -5.68 36.92 10.74
N GLU A 585 -4.75 37.59 10.08
CA GLU A 585 -4.85 38.04 8.70
C GLU A 585 -3.49 37.90 8.03
N ASP A 586 -3.48 37.32 6.82
CA ASP A 586 -2.28 37.09 6.01
C ASP A 586 -1.10 36.48 6.83
N GLY A 587 -1.40 35.45 7.63
CA GLY A 587 -0.41 34.75 8.43
C GLY A 587 0.16 35.51 9.61
N ARG A 588 -0.45 36.61 10.03
CA ARG A 588 -0.03 37.46 11.17
C ARG A 588 -1.15 37.66 12.16
N VAL A 589 -0.81 37.86 13.44
CA VAL A 589 -1.75 38.34 14.47
C VAL A 589 -1.79 39.86 14.38
N VAL A 590 -2.91 40.41 13.90
CA VAL A 590 -3.06 41.87 13.71
C VAL A 590 -3.69 42.56 14.91
N GLU A 591 -4.56 41.86 15.66
CA GLU A 591 -5.18 42.37 16.87
C GLU A 591 -5.30 41.26 17.91
N GLN A 592 -5.16 41.62 19.20
CA GLN A 592 -5.38 40.71 20.33
C GLN A 592 -6.02 41.47 21.50
N GLY A 593 -7.00 40.84 22.15
CA GLY A 593 -7.69 41.39 23.30
C GLY A 593 -9.01 40.69 23.61
N SER A 594 -9.76 41.18 24.60
CA SER A 594 -11.11 40.70 24.90
C SER A 594 -12.12 41.25 23.88
N HIS A 595 -13.30 40.66 23.81
CA HIS A 595 -14.39 41.05 22.90
C HIS A 595 -14.69 42.55 22.99
N ASP A 596 -14.90 43.06 24.23
CA ASP A 596 -15.28 44.44 24.44
C ASP A 596 -14.16 45.41 24.08
N VAL A 597 -12.91 45.06 24.39
CA VAL A 597 -11.73 45.88 24.07
C VAL A 597 -11.53 46.00 22.57
N LEU A 598 -11.65 44.89 21.85
CA LEU A 598 -11.46 44.88 20.39
C LEU A 598 -12.61 45.58 19.65
N LEU A 599 -13.84 45.46 20.13
CA LEU A 599 -14.98 46.19 19.60
C LEU A 599 -14.84 47.71 19.77
N ALA A 600 -14.38 48.15 20.98
CA ALA A 600 -14.16 49.54 21.27
C ALA A 600 -13.01 50.17 20.45
N ARG A 601 -12.03 49.38 20.01
CA ARG A 601 -10.95 49.83 19.12
C ARG A 601 -11.40 50.14 17.70
N ALA A 602 -12.61 49.68 17.30
CA ALA A 602 -13.16 49.85 15.95
C ALA A 602 -12.17 49.45 14.82
N GLY A 603 -11.35 48.41 15.09
CA GLY A 603 -10.36 47.90 14.15
C GLY A 603 -10.87 46.73 13.34
N ARG A 604 -9.94 45.87 12.91
CA ARG A 604 -10.24 44.72 12.05
C ARG A 604 -11.25 43.72 12.66
N TYR A 605 -11.18 43.54 13.98
CA TYR A 605 -12.17 42.70 14.69
C TYR A 605 -13.60 43.30 14.58
N ALA A 606 -13.75 44.58 14.74
CA ALA A 606 -15.04 45.25 14.63
C ALA A 606 -15.62 45.12 13.22
N ASP A 607 -14.78 45.26 12.18
CA ASP A 607 -15.18 45.07 10.79
C ASP A 607 -15.68 43.63 10.53
N LEU A 608 -14.92 42.63 11.01
CA LEU A 608 -15.31 41.21 10.88
C LEU A 608 -16.62 40.92 11.64
N HIS A 609 -16.76 41.51 12.86
CA HIS A 609 -17.97 41.39 13.65
C HIS A 609 -19.20 41.98 12.92
N HIS A 610 -19.07 43.17 12.36
CA HIS A 610 -20.16 43.78 11.58
C HIS A 610 -20.50 43.01 10.30
N THR A 611 -19.49 42.50 9.60
CA THR A 611 -19.72 41.81 8.34
C THR A 611 -20.31 40.40 8.50
N GLN A 612 -19.85 39.66 9.50
CA GLN A 612 -20.23 38.25 9.69
C GLN A 612 -21.44 38.07 10.64
N PHE A 613 -21.68 38.97 11.56
CA PHE A 613 -22.64 38.77 12.63
C PHE A 613 -23.73 39.84 12.76
N ALA A 614 -23.65 40.96 12.03
CA ALA A 614 -24.69 42.00 12.06
C ALA A 614 -26.02 41.57 11.40
N GLY A 615 -26.04 40.46 10.66
CA GLY A 615 -27.27 39.88 10.10
C GLY A 615 -27.98 38.87 10.98
N ALA A 616 -27.47 38.59 12.20
CA ALA A 616 -27.99 37.58 13.12
C ALA A 616 -28.57 38.18 14.43
N ALA A 617 -28.78 39.52 14.48
CA ALA A 617 -29.40 40.24 15.61
C ALA A 617 -30.88 40.52 15.36
#